data_8fb87bc142d0e21b893d3a8128d70bfe
#
_entry.id   8fb87bc142d0e21b893d3a8128d70bfe
#
_cell.length_a   1.000
_cell.length_b   1.000
_cell.length_c   1.000
_cell.angle_alpha   90.00
_cell.angle_beta   90.00
_cell.angle_gamma   90.00
#
_symmetry.space_group_name_H-M   'P 1'
#
loop_
_entity.id
_entity.type
_entity.pdbx_description
1 polymer ?
#
loop_
_entity_poly.entity_id
_entity_poly.type
_entity_poly.pdbx_seq_one_letter_code
_entity_poly.pdbx_strand_id
1 'polypeptide(L)'
;MKKIFVLSVVVLLSFVTLANAGIKTEEIEYSHNGTKLTGYLAYDDSKSGKRPGVLVVHEWWGHNDHARNRAKMLAEAGYTALALDMYGSGKLANHPKKAGEFMNAAFSNWPDSQARYNKAMGILKEHKTVDATRIGSIGFCFGGAVSIKMARGGADLKAVV
;
A
#
# COMPACT_ATOMS: atom_id res chain seq x y z
N MET A 1 6.36 70.77 27.28
CA MET A 1 6.89 69.74 26.36
C MET A 1 6.21 68.40 26.69
N LYS A 2 5.21 67.98 25.88
CA LYS A 2 4.50 66.69 26.11
C LYS A 2 5.21 65.57 25.32
N LYS A 3 5.73 64.58 26.04
CA LYS A 3 6.34 63.39 25.42
C LYS A 3 5.24 62.44 25.00
N ILE A 4 5.09 62.18 23.70
CA ILE A 4 4.18 61.19 23.12
C ILE A 4 4.94 59.86 23.11
N PHE A 5 4.41 58.90 23.86
CA PHE A 5 4.90 57.50 23.89
C PHE A 5 4.16 56.72 22.81
N VAL A 6 4.85 56.39 21.72
CA VAL A 6 4.29 55.54 20.67
C VAL A 6 4.50 54.07 21.08
N LEU A 7 3.42 53.39 21.43
CA LEU A 7 3.43 51.95 21.75
C LEU A 7 3.30 51.18 20.44
N SER A 8 4.42 50.63 19.93
CA SER A 8 4.42 49.76 18.77
C SER A 8 3.91 48.38 19.16
N VAL A 9 2.69 48.04 18.73
CA VAL A 9 2.13 46.69 18.86
C VAL A 9 2.66 45.84 17.70
N VAL A 10 3.60 44.93 17.99
CA VAL A 10 4.06 43.92 17.05
C VAL A 10 3.06 42.78 17.05
N VAL A 11 2.22 42.70 16.02
CA VAL A 11 1.32 41.58 15.79
C VAL A 11 2.12 40.43 15.13
N LEU A 12 2.46 39.41 15.92
CA LEU A 12 3.03 38.18 15.42
C LEU A 12 1.90 37.40 14.69
N LEU A 13 1.87 37.50 13.34
CA LEU A 13 1.07 36.59 12.53
C LEU A 13 1.73 35.20 12.56
N SER A 14 1.23 34.30 13.41
CA SER A 14 1.56 32.88 13.35
C SER A 14 0.91 32.30 12.10
N PHE A 15 1.71 32.07 11.06
CA PHE A 15 1.28 31.25 9.92
C PHE A 15 1.11 29.80 10.41
N VAL A 16 -0.11 29.42 10.74
CA VAL A 16 -0.49 28.02 10.89
C VAL A 16 -0.54 27.45 9.48
N THR A 17 0.52 26.76 9.08
CA THR A 17 0.47 25.90 7.88
C THR A 17 -0.51 24.77 8.19
N LEU A 18 -1.74 24.87 7.67
CA LEU A 18 -2.65 23.75 7.60
C LEU A 18 -1.97 22.68 6.74
N ALA A 19 -1.31 21.72 7.39
CA ALA A 19 -0.93 20.49 6.74
C ALA A 19 -2.22 19.89 6.17
N ASN A 20 -2.25 19.67 4.85
CA ASN A 20 -3.39 19.07 4.17
C ASN A 20 -3.42 17.60 4.63
N ALA A 21 -4.06 17.38 5.78
CA ALA A 21 -4.19 16.08 6.42
C ALA A 21 -5.20 15.26 5.60
N GLY A 22 -4.78 14.10 5.11
CA GLY A 22 -5.63 13.27 4.26
C GLY A 22 -4.96 11.98 3.82
N ILE A 23 -5.62 11.27 2.93
CA ILE A 23 -5.07 10.04 2.37
C ILE A 23 -3.88 10.36 1.49
N LYS A 24 -2.70 9.91 1.91
CA LYS A 24 -1.47 9.91 1.11
C LYS A 24 -1.34 8.62 0.34
N THR A 25 -0.79 8.76 -0.86
CA THR A 25 -0.53 7.62 -1.74
C THR A 25 0.86 7.76 -2.34
N GLU A 26 1.58 6.63 -2.44
CA GLU A 26 2.95 6.56 -2.94
C GLU A 26 3.11 5.34 -3.84
N GLU A 27 3.77 5.49 -4.98
CA GLU A 27 4.25 4.34 -5.75
C GLU A 27 5.57 3.85 -5.15
N ILE A 28 5.64 2.56 -4.88
CA ILE A 28 6.81 1.91 -4.28
C ILE A 28 7.44 0.98 -5.31
N GLU A 29 8.60 1.35 -5.81
CA GLU A 29 9.37 0.49 -6.70
C GLU A 29 10.20 -0.50 -5.88
N TYR A 30 10.14 -1.77 -6.28
CA TYR A 30 10.97 -2.83 -5.73
C TYR A 30 11.29 -3.87 -6.82
N SER A 31 12.10 -4.85 -6.50
CA SER A 31 12.45 -5.88 -7.50
C SER A 31 12.66 -7.24 -6.88
N HIS A 32 12.43 -8.29 -7.66
CA HIS A 32 12.77 -9.67 -7.34
C HIS A 32 13.26 -10.40 -8.59
N ASN A 33 14.41 -11.08 -8.50
CA ASN A 33 15.04 -11.82 -9.62
C ASN A 33 15.08 -11.02 -10.94
N GLY A 34 15.51 -9.74 -10.87
CA GLY A 34 15.58 -8.87 -12.05
C GLY A 34 14.24 -8.35 -12.58
N THR A 35 13.11 -8.82 -12.04
CA THR A 35 11.78 -8.29 -12.36
C THR A 35 11.51 -7.06 -11.53
N LYS A 36 11.28 -5.92 -12.18
CA LYS A 36 10.78 -4.70 -11.53
C LYS A 36 9.31 -4.88 -11.16
N LEU A 37 8.94 -4.39 -10.00
CA LEU A 37 7.59 -4.46 -9.41
C LEU A 37 7.22 -3.07 -8.90
N THR A 38 5.96 -2.68 -9.06
CA THR A 38 5.46 -1.40 -8.58
C THR A 38 4.27 -1.63 -7.65
N GLY A 39 4.46 -1.40 -6.36
CA GLY A 39 3.37 -1.38 -5.39
C GLY A 39 2.74 0.01 -5.29
N TYR A 40 1.55 0.08 -4.71
CA TYR A 40 0.85 1.32 -4.42
C TYR A 40 0.45 1.37 -2.96
N LEU A 41 1.15 2.21 -2.20
CA LEU A 41 0.92 2.41 -0.78
C LEU A 41 -0.11 3.52 -0.57
N ALA A 42 -1.04 3.31 0.37
CA ALA A 42 -2.00 4.31 0.80
C ALA A 42 -2.15 4.31 2.32
N TYR A 43 -2.17 5.50 2.93
CA TYR A 43 -2.35 5.68 4.38
C TYR A 43 -2.90 7.08 4.70
N ASP A 44 -3.57 7.21 5.84
CA ASP A 44 -4.03 8.50 6.33
C ASP A 44 -2.93 9.15 7.19
N ASP A 45 -2.35 10.27 6.73
CA ASP A 45 -1.27 10.97 7.44
C ASP A 45 -1.77 11.94 8.52
N SER A 46 -3.09 12.18 8.58
CA SER A 46 -3.70 12.92 9.68
C SER A 46 -3.73 12.14 11.00
N LYS A 47 -3.61 10.81 10.92
CA LYS A 47 -3.66 9.93 12.08
C LYS A 47 -2.27 9.62 12.60
N SER A 48 -2.03 9.90 13.86
CA SER A 48 -0.80 9.52 14.57
C SER A 48 -0.80 8.05 14.97
N GLY A 49 0.39 7.50 15.22
CA GLY A 49 0.58 6.15 15.72
C GLY A 49 0.58 5.05 14.66
N LYS A 50 0.97 3.86 15.10
CA LYS A 50 1.01 2.66 14.28
C LYS A 50 -0.36 1.99 14.19
N ARG A 51 -0.67 1.46 13.03
CA ARG A 51 -1.96 0.82 12.70
C ARG A 51 -1.75 -0.51 11.96
N PRO A 52 -2.77 -1.37 11.83
CA PRO A 52 -2.63 -2.59 11.06
C PRO A 52 -2.26 -2.29 9.61
N GLY A 53 -1.38 -3.13 9.06
CA GLY A 53 -1.03 -3.13 7.64
C GLY A 53 -1.87 -4.13 6.87
N VAL A 54 -2.30 -3.78 5.66
CA VAL A 54 -3.07 -4.67 4.78
C VAL A 54 -2.42 -4.75 3.40
N LEU A 55 -2.09 -5.97 2.99
CA LEU A 55 -1.69 -6.25 1.62
C LEU A 55 -2.94 -6.43 0.77
N VAL A 56 -3.00 -5.74 -0.38
CA VAL A 56 -4.07 -5.87 -1.36
C VAL A 56 -3.52 -6.58 -2.58
N VAL A 57 -3.98 -7.80 -2.83
CA VAL A 57 -3.55 -8.60 -3.97
C VAL A 57 -4.55 -8.42 -5.11
N HIS A 58 -4.05 -7.98 -6.26
CA HIS A 58 -4.87 -7.68 -7.42
C HIS A 58 -5.55 -8.91 -8.02
N GLU A 59 -6.57 -8.71 -8.85
CA GLU A 59 -7.17 -9.76 -9.67
C GLU A 59 -6.22 -10.21 -10.81
N TRP A 60 -6.64 -11.16 -11.63
CA TRP A 60 -5.85 -11.69 -12.74
C TRP A 60 -5.48 -10.66 -13.83
N TRP A 61 -6.12 -9.48 -13.80
CA TRP A 61 -5.84 -8.37 -14.72
C TRP A 61 -4.49 -7.68 -14.50
N GLY A 62 -3.88 -7.87 -13.33
CA GLY A 62 -2.66 -7.18 -12.91
C GLY A 62 -2.94 -6.01 -11.95
N HIS A 63 -1.88 -5.30 -11.59
CA HIS A 63 -1.89 -4.20 -10.63
C HIS A 63 -2.51 -2.93 -11.24
N ASN A 64 -3.83 -2.92 -11.39
CA ASN A 64 -4.62 -1.86 -12.01
C ASN A 64 -5.24 -0.90 -10.98
N ASP A 65 -6.03 0.08 -11.47
CA ASP A 65 -6.70 1.06 -10.62
C ASP A 65 -7.68 0.44 -9.61
N HIS A 66 -8.25 -0.73 -9.91
CA HIS A 66 -9.11 -1.42 -8.94
C HIS A 66 -8.33 -1.75 -7.66
N ALA A 67 -7.16 -2.38 -7.75
CA ALA A 67 -6.31 -2.69 -6.61
C ALA A 67 -5.84 -1.43 -5.87
N ARG A 68 -5.45 -0.39 -6.62
CA ARG A 68 -5.05 0.92 -6.06
C ARG A 68 -6.18 1.59 -5.29
N ASN A 69 -7.40 1.58 -5.85
CA ASN A 69 -8.57 2.13 -5.17
C ASN A 69 -8.94 1.37 -3.90
N ARG A 70 -8.77 0.03 -3.88
CA ARG A 70 -8.95 -0.77 -2.66
C ARG A 70 -7.96 -0.39 -1.56
N ALA A 71 -6.70 -0.11 -1.92
CA ALA A 71 -5.73 0.39 -0.95
C ALA A 71 -6.13 1.76 -0.38
N LYS A 72 -6.64 2.68 -1.21
CA LYS A 72 -7.17 3.98 -0.73
C LYS A 72 -8.35 3.81 0.23
N MET A 73 -9.34 2.97 -0.12
CA MET A 73 -10.50 2.70 0.74
C MET A 73 -10.09 2.13 2.10
N LEU A 74 -9.07 1.27 2.13
CA LEU A 74 -8.53 0.74 3.39
C LEU A 74 -7.82 1.84 4.19
N ALA A 75 -7.11 2.75 3.53
CA ALA A 75 -6.49 3.90 4.20
C ALA A 75 -7.55 4.82 4.83
N GLU A 76 -8.66 5.09 4.14
CA GLU A 76 -9.81 5.84 4.65
C GLU A 76 -10.44 5.14 5.86
N ALA A 77 -10.48 3.80 5.85
CA ALA A 77 -10.93 2.98 6.97
C ALA A 77 -9.93 2.92 8.15
N GLY A 78 -8.75 3.56 8.02
CA GLY A 78 -7.77 3.67 9.10
C GLY A 78 -6.65 2.63 9.10
N TYR A 79 -6.47 1.90 8.02
CA TYR A 79 -5.34 0.99 7.80
C TYR A 79 -4.20 1.70 7.06
N THR A 80 -3.03 1.07 7.03
CA THR A 80 -2.02 1.34 6.01
C THR A 80 -2.05 0.19 5.02
N ALA A 81 -2.31 0.46 3.75
CA ALA A 81 -2.52 -0.57 2.75
C ALA A 81 -1.50 -0.48 1.61
N LEU A 82 -0.99 -1.63 1.17
CA LEU A 82 -0.10 -1.76 0.02
C LEU A 82 -0.75 -2.68 -1.01
N ALA A 83 -1.20 -2.12 -2.13
CA ALA A 83 -1.53 -2.92 -3.30
C ALA A 83 -0.24 -3.37 -3.96
N LEU A 84 0.01 -4.69 -3.93
CA LEU A 84 1.27 -5.26 -4.42
C LEU A 84 1.15 -5.73 -5.87
N ASP A 85 2.27 -5.73 -6.58
CA ASP A 85 2.38 -6.22 -7.95
C ASP A 85 2.92 -7.66 -7.94
N MET A 86 2.11 -8.60 -8.46
CA MET A 86 2.49 -10.02 -8.57
C MET A 86 3.13 -10.37 -9.91
N TYR A 87 3.02 -9.50 -10.93
CA TYR A 87 3.39 -9.84 -12.31
C TYR A 87 4.63 -9.11 -12.81
N GLY A 88 4.81 -7.86 -12.43
CA GLY A 88 5.87 -6.96 -12.89
C GLY A 88 5.31 -5.63 -13.38
N SER A 89 6.09 -4.57 -13.20
CA SER A 89 5.70 -3.20 -13.52
C SER A 89 5.15 -3.07 -14.93
N GLY A 90 3.95 -2.50 -15.04
CA GLY A 90 3.26 -2.28 -16.30
C GLY A 90 2.62 -3.53 -16.93
N LYS A 91 2.71 -4.70 -16.31
CA LYS A 91 2.02 -5.91 -16.82
C LYS A 91 0.54 -5.89 -16.47
N LEU A 92 -0.25 -5.35 -17.38
CA LEU A 92 -1.70 -5.34 -17.33
C LEU A 92 -2.28 -6.15 -18.48
N ALA A 93 -3.35 -6.88 -18.21
CA ALA A 93 -4.11 -7.59 -19.23
C ALA A 93 -5.45 -6.88 -19.48
N ASN A 94 -5.80 -6.71 -20.75
CA ASN A 94 -7.07 -6.15 -21.21
C ASN A 94 -7.96 -7.21 -21.88
N HIS A 95 -7.51 -8.47 -21.89
CA HIS A 95 -8.24 -9.59 -22.49
C HIS A 95 -8.05 -10.87 -21.66
N PRO A 96 -9.10 -11.71 -21.46
CA PRO A 96 -9.04 -12.91 -20.63
C PRO A 96 -7.90 -13.87 -20.95
N LYS A 97 -7.59 -14.08 -22.24
CA LYS A 97 -6.47 -14.93 -22.65
C LYS A 97 -5.15 -14.46 -22.02
N LYS A 98 -4.85 -13.16 -22.11
CA LYS A 98 -3.62 -12.57 -21.56
C LYS A 98 -3.61 -12.60 -20.03
N ALA A 99 -4.75 -12.34 -19.40
CA ALA A 99 -4.91 -12.45 -17.94
C ALA A 99 -4.65 -13.89 -17.47
N GLY A 100 -5.18 -14.89 -18.19
CA GLY A 100 -4.92 -16.30 -17.93
C GLY A 100 -3.44 -16.68 -18.06
N GLU A 101 -2.74 -16.16 -19.08
CA GLU A 101 -1.29 -16.36 -19.25
C GLU A 101 -0.52 -15.84 -18.03
N PHE A 102 -0.81 -14.63 -17.56
CA PHE A 102 -0.14 -14.04 -16.39
C PHE A 102 -0.43 -14.82 -15.12
N MET A 103 -1.69 -15.15 -14.87
CA MET A 103 -2.09 -15.94 -13.71
C MET A 103 -1.43 -17.33 -13.70
N ASN A 104 -1.45 -18.03 -14.85
CA ASN A 104 -0.83 -19.35 -14.96
C ASN A 104 0.69 -19.28 -14.75
N ALA A 105 1.36 -18.27 -15.32
CA ALA A 105 2.79 -18.07 -15.10
C ALA A 105 3.11 -17.83 -13.61
N ALA A 106 2.30 -17.05 -12.90
CA ALA A 106 2.48 -16.80 -11.48
C ALA A 106 2.29 -18.08 -10.63
N PHE A 107 1.30 -18.91 -10.93
CA PHE A 107 1.09 -20.16 -10.20
C PHE A 107 2.10 -21.26 -10.58
N SER A 108 2.53 -21.32 -11.83
CA SER A 108 3.53 -22.29 -12.30
C SER A 108 4.92 -22.05 -11.68
N ASN A 109 5.25 -20.78 -11.38
CA ASN A 109 6.47 -20.43 -10.66
C ASN A 109 6.11 -19.86 -9.27
N TRP A 110 5.47 -20.70 -8.47
CA TRP A 110 5.01 -20.28 -7.14
C TRP A 110 6.11 -19.77 -6.21
N PRO A 111 7.32 -20.37 -6.14
CA PRO A 111 8.39 -19.85 -5.28
C PRO A 111 8.75 -18.39 -5.59
N ASP A 112 8.79 -17.99 -6.86
CA ASP A 112 9.04 -16.61 -7.28
C ASP A 112 7.88 -15.66 -6.90
N SER A 113 6.65 -16.11 -7.11
CA SER A 113 5.44 -15.36 -6.70
C SER A 113 5.36 -15.17 -5.19
N GLN A 114 5.67 -16.19 -4.41
CA GLN A 114 5.76 -16.12 -2.96
C GLN A 114 6.84 -15.13 -2.50
N ALA A 115 7.98 -15.12 -3.17
CA ALA A 115 9.06 -14.20 -2.84
C ALA A 115 8.69 -12.74 -3.15
N ARG A 116 7.98 -12.46 -4.27
CA ARG A 116 7.43 -11.14 -4.59
C ARG A 116 6.46 -10.65 -3.52
N TYR A 117 5.54 -11.53 -3.10
CA TYR A 117 4.61 -11.24 -2.02
C TYR A 117 5.34 -10.93 -0.71
N ASN A 118 6.31 -11.75 -0.32
CA ASN A 118 7.09 -11.56 0.90
C ASN A 118 7.89 -10.26 0.88
N LYS A 119 8.42 -9.85 -0.28
CA LYS A 119 9.06 -8.55 -0.43
C LYS A 119 8.10 -7.39 -0.18
N ALA A 120 6.91 -7.44 -0.77
CA ALA A 120 5.88 -6.43 -0.53
C ALA A 120 5.44 -6.41 0.94
N MET A 121 5.29 -7.57 1.57
CA MET A 121 4.99 -7.68 3.00
C MET A 121 6.08 -7.06 3.88
N GLY A 122 7.36 -7.26 3.54
CA GLY A 122 8.49 -6.64 4.23
C GLY A 122 8.42 -5.11 4.13
N ILE A 123 8.22 -4.57 2.93
CA ILE A 123 8.07 -3.13 2.70
C ILE A 123 6.92 -2.55 3.54
N LEU A 124 5.77 -3.22 3.56
CA LEU A 124 4.63 -2.78 4.36
C LEU A 124 4.95 -2.81 5.86
N LYS A 125 5.59 -3.86 6.36
CA LYS A 125 5.98 -3.99 7.78
C LYS A 125 6.97 -2.91 8.23
N GLU A 126 7.86 -2.46 7.36
CA GLU A 126 8.86 -1.43 7.63
C GLU A 126 8.29 0.00 7.59
N HIS A 127 7.09 0.19 7.03
CA HIS A 127 6.52 1.53 6.92
C HIS A 127 6.21 2.12 8.30
N LYS A 128 6.58 3.38 8.50
CA LYS A 128 6.51 4.11 9.80
C LYS A 128 5.14 4.08 10.48
N THR A 129 4.05 3.98 9.71
CA THR A 129 2.67 3.97 10.22
C THR A 129 2.15 2.58 10.52
N VAL A 130 2.93 1.50 10.26
CA VAL A 130 2.48 0.12 10.36
C VAL A 130 2.91 -0.53 11.68
N ASP A 131 1.98 -1.18 12.34
CA ASP A 131 2.25 -2.16 13.36
C ASP A 131 2.57 -3.50 12.69
N ALA A 132 3.85 -3.85 12.63
CA ALA A 132 4.34 -5.04 11.95
C ALA A 132 3.79 -6.36 12.51
N THR A 133 3.22 -6.34 13.72
CA THR A 133 2.59 -7.51 14.34
C THR A 133 1.15 -7.73 13.90
N ARG A 134 0.55 -6.75 13.20
CA ARG A 134 -0.85 -6.77 12.76
C ARG A 134 -0.96 -6.62 11.24
N ILE A 135 -0.54 -7.64 10.51
CA ILE A 135 -0.61 -7.67 9.05
C ILE A 135 -1.76 -8.56 8.59
N GLY A 136 -2.59 -8.04 7.70
CA GLY A 136 -3.62 -8.79 7.00
C GLY A 136 -3.38 -8.81 5.49
N SER A 137 -4.12 -9.66 4.80
CA SER A 137 -4.15 -9.72 3.34
C SER A 137 -5.57 -9.80 2.83
N ILE A 138 -5.89 -8.99 1.83
CA ILE A 138 -7.14 -9.07 1.08
C ILE A 138 -6.81 -9.31 -0.39
N GLY A 139 -7.54 -10.21 -1.01
CA GLY A 139 -7.36 -10.50 -2.43
C GLY A 139 -8.68 -10.81 -3.12
N PHE A 140 -8.75 -10.45 -4.39
CA PHE A 140 -9.95 -10.68 -5.20
C PHE A 140 -9.62 -11.67 -6.32
N CYS A 141 -10.46 -12.72 -6.50
CA CYS A 141 -10.26 -13.75 -7.52
C CYS A 141 -8.86 -14.39 -7.42
N PHE A 142 -7.97 -14.18 -8.41
CA PHE A 142 -6.57 -14.60 -8.37
C PHE A 142 -5.89 -14.17 -7.07
N GLY A 143 -6.09 -12.91 -6.66
CA GLY A 143 -5.51 -12.37 -5.44
C GLY A 143 -6.00 -13.06 -4.16
N GLY A 144 -7.27 -13.48 -4.12
CA GLY A 144 -7.81 -14.29 -3.02
C GLY A 144 -7.11 -15.65 -2.92
N ALA A 145 -6.93 -16.33 -4.06
CA ALA A 145 -6.19 -17.58 -4.11
C ALA A 145 -4.73 -17.42 -3.65
N VAL A 146 -4.07 -16.33 -4.06
CA VAL A 146 -2.71 -15.98 -3.60
C VAL A 146 -2.69 -15.78 -2.09
N SER A 147 -3.58 -14.93 -1.55
CA SER A 147 -3.64 -14.60 -0.12
C SER A 147 -3.86 -15.86 0.76
N ILE A 148 -4.80 -16.72 0.36
CA ILE A 148 -5.07 -17.98 1.05
C ILE A 148 -3.85 -18.93 0.94
N LYS A 149 -3.23 -19.03 -0.23
CA LYS A 149 -2.06 -19.88 -0.42
C LYS A 149 -0.86 -19.39 0.41
N MET A 150 -0.67 -18.08 0.54
CA MET A 150 0.35 -17.50 1.42
C MET A 150 0.08 -17.84 2.89
N ALA A 151 -1.15 -17.65 3.37
CA ALA A 151 -1.52 -17.98 4.74
C ALA A 151 -1.32 -19.47 5.05
N ARG A 152 -1.76 -20.35 4.14
CA ARG A 152 -1.56 -21.82 4.29
C ARG A 152 -0.07 -22.22 4.24
N GLY A 153 0.76 -21.44 3.57
CA GLY A 153 2.22 -21.59 3.52
C GLY A 153 2.94 -21.01 4.74
N GLY A 154 2.22 -20.54 5.76
CA GLY A 154 2.80 -20.05 7.02
C GLY A 154 3.21 -18.58 7.01
N ALA A 155 2.73 -17.76 6.05
CA ALA A 155 2.94 -16.32 6.12
C ALA A 155 2.32 -15.74 7.40
N ASP A 156 3.06 -14.86 8.11
CA ASP A 156 2.59 -14.24 9.36
C ASP A 156 1.50 -13.20 9.07
N LEU A 157 0.30 -13.69 8.81
CA LEU A 157 -0.91 -12.92 8.56
C LEU A 157 -1.92 -13.15 9.69
N LYS A 158 -2.49 -12.07 10.22
CA LYS A 158 -3.50 -12.11 11.29
C LYS A 158 -4.92 -12.25 10.76
N ALA A 159 -5.13 -11.88 9.49
CA ALA A 159 -6.40 -12.01 8.80
C ALA A 159 -6.18 -12.18 7.29
N VAL A 160 -7.05 -12.96 6.66
CA VAL A 160 -7.10 -13.12 5.20
C VAL A 160 -8.55 -13.04 4.73
N VAL A 161 -8.78 -12.26 3.68
CA VAL A 161 -10.10 -12.07 3.06
C VAL A 161 -10.00 -12.32 1.55
#